data_792c58fc79c5dd4d1a1dbf499d786f05
#
_entry.id   792c58fc79c5dd4d1a1dbf499d786f05
#
_cell.length_a   1.000
_cell.length_b   1.000
_cell.length_c   1.000
_cell.angle_alpha   90.00
_cell.angle_beta   90.00
_cell.angle_gamma   90.00
#
_symmetry.space_group_name_H-M   'P 1'
#
loop_
_entity.id
_entity.type
_entity.pdbx_description
1 polymer ?
#
loop_
_entity_poly.entity_id
_entity_poly.type
_entity_poly.pdbx_seq_one_letter_code
_entity_poly.pdbx_strand_id
1 'polypeptide(L)'
;MYEKVIKYLSCPPIYALSDVSIWNDEHISKQMLLAHLNPDYEGASRKLSFIEDSVAWIKEIMPCQEYPALLDVGCGPGLYAERFYQAGYQVTGIDYSRRSIAYARSSAKRQGLDITYVCQDYLKMDYENVFACATFIYCDFGALSPANRGLILQNIYRSLKEDGKLLLDVFSLEMFHDFQEAQTWQVCADGGFWSQGKHLLISGQYKYPQHVTLEKTTIITEESIRTCNIWNTCFSLESLLEEVQLAGFKKVELFGDVAGQSYTADSRTIAILLEK
;
A
#
# COMPACT_ATOMS: atom_id res chain seq x y z
N MET A 1 -10.57 24.06 25.48
CA MET A 1 -9.35 23.95 24.65
C MET A 1 -8.48 22.76 25.07
N TYR A 2 -8.02 22.72 26.32
CA TYR A 2 -7.16 21.68 26.89
C TYR A 2 -7.67 20.24 26.62
N GLU A 3 -8.89 19.92 27.03
CA GLU A 3 -9.55 18.62 26.83
C GLU A 3 -9.53 18.19 25.35
N LYS A 4 -9.79 19.13 24.44
CA LYS A 4 -9.77 18.87 23.01
C LYS A 4 -8.37 18.49 22.52
N VAL A 5 -7.35 19.21 22.98
CA VAL A 5 -5.95 18.92 22.61
C VAL A 5 -5.53 17.55 23.14
N ILE A 6 -5.82 17.24 24.41
CA ILE A 6 -5.51 15.94 25.01
C ILE A 6 -6.14 14.80 24.20
N LYS A 7 -7.41 14.90 23.81
CA LYS A 7 -8.09 13.90 23.00
C LYS A 7 -7.32 13.60 21.69
N TYR A 8 -6.84 14.63 21.00
CA TYR A 8 -6.12 14.47 19.74
C TYR A 8 -4.68 14.00 19.91
N LEU A 9 -4.06 14.23 21.06
CA LEU A 9 -2.69 13.78 21.34
C LEU A 9 -2.62 12.39 21.97
N SER A 10 -3.70 11.87 22.51
CA SER A 10 -3.76 10.53 23.10
C SER A 10 -3.58 9.44 22.02
N CYS A 11 -3.04 8.29 22.45
CA CYS A 11 -2.98 7.11 21.60
C CYS A 11 -4.41 6.64 21.27
N PRO A 12 -4.77 6.50 19.99
CA PRO A 12 -6.10 6.03 19.60
C PRO A 12 -6.21 4.50 19.82
N PRO A 13 -7.43 3.95 19.86
CA PRO A 13 -7.62 2.51 19.75
C PRO A 13 -6.98 1.98 18.46
N ILE A 14 -6.52 0.72 18.49
CA ILE A 14 -5.90 0.07 17.34
C ILE A 14 -6.82 0.12 16.10
N TYR A 15 -6.28 0.44 14.96
CA TYR A 15 -6.98 0.66 13.67
C TYR A 15 -8.06 1.75 13.69
N ALA A 16 -8.00 2.69 14.65
CA ALA A 16 -8.87 3.86 14.63
C ALA A 16 -8.73 4.62 13.31
N LEU A 17 -9.86 5.05 12.76
CA LEU A 17 -9.91 5.79 11.51
C LEU A 17 -9.25 7.17 11.65
N SER A 18 -8.70 7.65 10.57
CA SER A 18 -8.23 9.03 10.43
C SER A 18 -9.40 10.00 10.27
N ASP A 19 -9.22 11.24 10.76
CA ASP A 19 -10.14 12.34 10.41
C ASP A 19 -9.93 12.80 8.96
N VAL A 20 -8.76 12.51 8.38
CA VAL A 20 -8.35 12.94 7.05
C VAL A 20 -8.07 11.73 6.18
N SER A 21 -8.66 11.69 5.00
CA SER A 21 -8.27 10.75 3.95
C SER A 21 -7.07 11.30 3.18
N ILE A 22 -5.87 10.79 3.43
CA ILE A 22 -4.64 11.23 2.73
C ILE A 22 -4.75 11.05 1.21
N TRP A 23 -5.52 10.07 0.77
CA TRP A 23 -5.68 9.73 -0.64
C TRP A 23 -6.65 10.65 -1.38
N ASN A 24 -7.62 11.27 -0.67
CA ASN A 24 -8.70 12.06 -1.27
C ASN A 24 -8.87 13.47 -0.69
N ASP A 25 -8.12 13.88 0.35
CA ASP A 25 -8.02 15.28 0.75
C ASP A 25 -7.43 16.08 -0.41
N GLU A 26 -8.00 17.24 -0.72
CA GLU A 26 -7.64 18.01 -1.92
C GLU A 26 -6.16 18.43 -1.93
N HIS A 27 -5.65 18.91 -0.80
CA HIS A 27 -4.26 19.32 -0.69
C HIS A 27 -3.31 18.13 -0.52
N ILE A 28 -3.59 17.25 0.45
CA ILE A 28 -2.67 16.16 0.81
C ILE A 28 -2.53 15.17 -0.36
N SER A 29 -3.64 14.83 -1.05
CA SER A 29 -3.56 13.92 -2.20
C SER A 29 -2.71 14.47 -3.36
N LYS A 30 -2.61 15.81 -3.49
CA LYS A 30 -1.71 16.45 -4.45
C LYS A 30 -0.25 16.24 -4.04
N GLN A 31 0.06 16.41 -2.75
CA GLN A 31 1.42 16.16 -2.24
C GLN A 31 1.79 14.68 -2.32
N MET A 32 0.83 13.78 -2.03
CA MET A 32 1.02 12.33 -2.20
C MET A 32 1.35 11.98 -3.65
N LEU A 33 0.63 12.52 -4.62
CA LEU A 33 0.93 12.28 -6.03
C LEU A 33 2.34 12.76 -6.40
N LEU A 34 2.75 13.96 -5.93
CA LEU A 34 4.11 14.46 -6.15
C LEU A 34 5.17 13.55 -5.52
N ALA A 35 4.88 13.01 -4.33
CA ALA A 35 5.75 12.05 -3.65
C ALA A 35 5.88 10.74 -4.44
N HIS A 36 4.77 10.18 -4.95
CA HIS A 36 4.79 9.01 -5.82
C HIS A 36 5.63 9.20 -7.09
N LEU A 37 5.58 10.39 -7.68
CA LEU A 37 6.25 10.69 -8.94
C LEU A 37 7.71 11.13 -8.77
N ASN A 38 8.19 11.30 -7.54
CA ASN A 38 9.59 11.59 -7.27
C ASN A 38 10.42 10.29 -7.34
N PRO A 39 11.30 10.11 -8.33
CA PRO A 39 12.01 8.85 -8.55
C PRO A 39 13.00 8.49 -7.42
N ASP A 40 13.40 9.47 -6.62
CA ASP A 40 14.39 9.31 -5.55
C ASP A 40 13.77 9.18 -4.15
N TYR A 41 12.44 9.31 -4.04
CA TYR A 41 11.72 9.29 -2.77
C TYR A 41 10.95 7.98 -2.59
N GLU A 42 11.15 7.30 -1.46
CA GLU A 42 10.52 6.00 -1.16
C GLU A 42 9.36 6.06 -0.16
N GLY A 43 8.90 7.25 0.23
CA GLY A 43 7.82 7.39 1.22
C GLY A 43 6.39 7.21 0.68
N ALA A 44 6.22 7.02 -0.64
CA ALA A 44 4.92 6.83 -1.28
C ALA A 44 4.93 5.72 -2.34
N SER A 45 6.05 5.49 -2.99
CA SER A 45 6.32 4.38 -3.91
C SER A 45 7.78 3.97 -3.78
N ARG A 46 8.13 2.78 -4.24
CA ARG A 46 9.53 2.36 -4.39
C ARG A 46 10.24 3.26 -5.40
N LYS A 47 11.58 3.35 -5.32
CA LYS A 47 12.39 4.00 -6.35
C LYS A 47 12.15 3.38 -7.72
N LEU A 48 12.26 4.19 -8.75
CA LEU A 48 11.96 3.77 -10.11
C LEU A 48 12.80 2.56 -10.55
N SER A 49 14.10 2.54 -10.23
CA SER A 49 14.99 1.40 -10.52
C SER A 49 14.51 0.10 -9.85
N PHE A 50 14.08 0.17 -8.59
CA PHE A 50 13.54 -0.99 -7.88
C PHE A 50 12.21 -1.47 -8.51
N ILE A 51 11.36 -0.56 -9.00
CA ILE A 51 10.13 -0.92 -9.71
C ILE A 51 10.47 -1.67 -11.03
N GLU A 52 11.49 -1.21 -11.74
CA GLU A 52 11.95 -1.84 -12.99
C GLU A 52 12.52 -3.23 -12.74
N ASP A 53 13.36 -3.38 -11.73
CA ASP A 53 13.89 -4.68 -11.30
C ASP A 53 12.77 -5.63 -10.84
N SER A 54 11.80 -5.11 -10.09
CA SER A 54 10.63 -5.88 -9.63
C SER A 54 9.81 -6.41 -10.80
N VAL A 55 9.49 -5.56 -11.78
CA VAL A 55 8.70 -5.98 -12.95
C VAL A 55 9.44 -7.00 -13.80
N ALA A 56 10.76 -6.84 -13.97
CA ALA A 56 11.59 -7.82 -14.68
C ALA A 56 11.54 -9.18 -13.99
N TRP A 57 11.73 -9.22 -12.68
CA TRP A 57 11.67 -10.44 -11.88
C TRP A 57 10.25 -11.04 -11.82
N ILE A 58 9.19 -10.22 -11.66
CA ILE A 58 7.80 -10.70 -11.64
C ILE A 58 7.46 -11.39 -12.97
N LYS A 59 7.97 -10.89 -14.09
CA LYS A 59 7.81 -11.51 -15.40
C LYS A 59 8.48 -12.89 -15.50
N GLU A 60 9.52 -13.16 -14.73
CA GLU A 60 10.16 -14.47 -14.68
C GLU A 60 9.33 -15.49 -13.89
N ILE A 61 8.74 -15.10 -12.76
CA ILE A 61 7.96 -16.00 -11.88
C ILE A 61 6.49 -16.14 -12.26
N MET A 62 5.94 -15.15 -12.98
CA MET A 62 4.58 -15.14 -13.53
C MET A 62 4.59 -14.69 -15.01
N PRO A 63 5.14 -15.47 -15.94
CA PRO A 63 5.28 -15.06 -17.35
C PRO A 63 3.95 -14.63 -17.97
N CYS A 64 3.94 -13.50 -18.70
CA CYS A 64 2.71 -12.96 -19.29
C CYS A 64 2.08 -13.89 -20.34
N GLN A 65 2.83 -14.85 -20.88
CA GLN A 65 2.33 -15.88 -21.79
C GLN A 65 1.42 -16.89 -21.06
N GLU A 66 1.69 -17.16 -19.79
CA GLU A 66 0.91 -18.07 -18.93
C GLU A 66 -0.11 -17.30 -18.09
N TYR A 67 0.26 -16.10 -17.64
CA TYR A 67 -0.53 -15.23 -16.77
C TYR A 67 -0.84 -13.88 -17.44
N PRO A 68 -1.58 -13.85 -18.57
CA PRO A 68 -1.72 -12.64 -19.39
C PRO A 68 -2.53 -11.52 -18.73
N ALA A 69 -3.57 -11.86 -17.97
CA ALA A 69 -4.46 -10.87 -17.34
C ALA A 69 -4.01 -10.60 -15.89
N LEU A 70 -3.49 -9.41 -15.63
CA LEU A 70 -2.93 -9.00 -14.34
C LEU A 70 -3.82 -7.96 -13.66
N LEU A 71 -4.14 -8.18 -12.38
CA LEU A 71 -4.76 -7.22 -11.48
C LEU A 71 -3.70 -6.57 -10.58
N ASP A 72 -3.53 -5.25 -10.67
CA ASP A 72 -2.66 -4.47 -9.78
C ASP A 72 -3.51 -3.80 -8.72
N VAL A 73 -3.52 -4.37 -7.50
CA VAL A 73 -4.32 -3.93 -6.36
C VAL A 73 -3.58 -2.82 -5.62
N GLY A 74 -4.20 -1.65 -5.45
CA GLY A 74 -3.53 -0.48 -4.91
C GLY A 74 -2.54 0.14 -5.90
N CYS A 75 -2.90 0.20 -7.19
CA CYS A 75 -1.99 0.58 -8.27
C CYS A 75 -1.45 2.03 -8.21
N GLY A 76 -2.00 2.87 -7.32
CA GLY A 76 -1.61 4.27 -7.20
C GLY A 76 -1.66 5.05 -8.53
N PRO A 77 -0.61 5.83 -8.86
CA PRO A 77 -0.53 6.57 -10.13
C PRO A 77 -0.13 5.71 -11.33
N GLY A 78 -0.09 4.36 -11.18
CA GLY A 78 0.14 3.43 -12.27
C GLY A 78 1.61 3.12 -12.59
N LEU A 79 2.54 3.39 -11.68
CA LEU A 79 3.98 3.22 -11.94
C LEU A 79 4.34 1.75 -12.25
N TYR A 80 3.79 0.79 -11.52
CA TYR A 80 3.90 -0.63 -11.83
C TYR A 80 3.03 -1.02 -13.01
N ALA A 81 1.77 -0.59 -13.04
CA ALA A 81 0.81 -0.95 -14.08
C ALA A 81 1.29 -0.63 -15.50
N GLU A 82 1.90 0.56 -15.73
CA GLU A 82 2.47 0.93 -17.02
C GLU A 82 3.61 -0.02 -17.45
N ARG A 83 4.46 -0.41 -16.52
CA ARG A 83 5.58 -1.34 -16.77
C ARG A 83 5.10 -2.77 -16.97
N PHE A 84 4.10 -3.22 -16.24
CA PHE A 84 3.46 -4.51 -16.50
C PHE A 84 2.87 -4.56 -17.91
N TYR A 85 2.19 -3.49 -18.35
CA TYR A 85 1.68 -3.42 -19.71
C TYR A 85 2.82 -3.49 -20.75
N GLN A 86 3.90 -2.73 -20.55
CA GLN A 86 5.09 -2.77 -21.41
C GLN A 86 5.79 -4.15 -21.42
N ALA A 87 5.69 -4.89 -20.30
CA ALA A 87 6.19 -6.26 -20.18
C ALA A 87 5.30 -7.30 -20.86
N GLY A 88 4.11 -6.92 -21.37
CA GLY A 88 3.21 -7.75 -22.17
C GLY A 88 1.94 -8.23 -21.47
N TYR A 89 1.64 -7.74 -20.25
CA TYR A 89 0.40 -8.08 -19.56
C TYR A 89 -0.79 -7.24 -20.04
N GLN A 90 -1.98 -7.80 -19.92
CA GLN A 90 -3.25 -7.07 -19.98
C GLN A 90 -3.57 -6.60 -18.56
N VAL A 91 -3.41 -5.30 -18.28
CA VAL A 91 -3.42 -4.77 -16.92
C VAL A 91 -4.73 -4.11 -16.56
N THR A 92 -5.25 -4.47 -15.39
CA THR A 92 -6.29 -3.73 -14.68
C THR A 92 -5.71 -3.24 -13.36
N GLY A 93 -5.62 -1.93 -13.18
CA GLY A 93 -5.21 -1.30 -11.93
C GLY A 93 -6.41 -0.77 -11.14
N ILE A 94 -6.46 -1.06 -9.85
CA ILE A 94 -7.50 -0.56 -8.95
C ILE A 94 -6.89 0.24 -7.80
N ASP A 95 -7.43 1.44 -7.53
CA ASP A 95 -6.98 2.29 -6.43
C ASP A 95 -8.10 3.21 -5.95
N TYR A 96 -8.07 3.54 -4.66
CA TYR A 96 -9.05 4.41 -4.01
C TYR A 96 -8.79 5.90 -4.28
N SER A 97 -7.56 6.31 -4.59
CA SER A 97 -7.16 7.69 -4.82
C SER A 97 -7.65 8.20 -6.17
N ARG A 98 -8.64 9.09 -6.14
CA ARG A 98 -9.16 9.74 -7.35
C ARG A 98 -8.07 10.47 -8.14
N ARG A 99 -7.14 11.12 -7.43
CA ARG A 99 -6.06 11.90 -8.04
C ARG A 99 -5.03 10.99 -8.70
N SER A 100 -4.62 9.93 -8.04
CA SER A 100 -3.69 8.94 -8.58
C SER A 100 -4.27 8.27 -9.83
N ILE A 101 -5.52 7.83 -9.78
CA ILE A 101 -6.20 7.22 -10.94
C ILE A 101 -6.39 8.20 -12.10
N ALA A 102 -6.72 9.46 -11.82
CA ALA A 102 -6.82 10.47 -12.87
C ALA A 102 -5.46 10.71 -13.56
N TYR A 103 -4.37 10.73 -12.79
CA TYR A 103 -3.02 10.80 -13.34
C TYR A 103 -2.69 9.56 -14.15
N ALA A 104 -2.90 8.34 -13.62
CA ALA A 104 -2.61 7.07 -14.28
C ALA A 104 -3.31 6.97 -15.66
N ARG A 105 -4.62 7.29 -15.71
CA ARG A 105 -5.37 7.35 -16.98
C ARG A 105 -4.79 8.35 -17.97
N SER A 106 -4.43 9.55 -17.49
CA SER A 106 -3.83 10.58 -18.34
C SER A 106 -2.45 10.18 -18.84
N SER A 107 -1.64 9.53 -18.00
CA SER A 107 -0.31 9.05 -18.35
C SER A 107 -0.38 7.93 -19.40
N ALA A 108 -1.20 6.91 -19.16
CA ALA A 108 -1.44 5.81 -20.12
C ALA A 108 -1.91 6.33 -21.47
N LYS A 109 -2.88 7.26 -21.48
CA LYS A 109 -3.37 7.88 -22.72
C LYS A 109 -2.27 8.59 -23.50
N ARG A 110 -1.40 9.36 -22.81
CA ARG A 110 -0.28 10.06 -23.48
C ARG A 110 0.73 9.12 -24.10
N GLN A 111 0.90 7.93 -23.49
CA GLN A 111 1.84 6.92 -23.93
C GLN A 111 1.22 5.89 -24.90
N GLY A 112 -0.09 5.96 -25.15
CA GLY A 112 -0.80 4.99 -25.99
C GLY A 112 -0.92 3.60 -25.37
N LEU A 113 -0.93 3.49 -24.02
CA LEU A 113 -1.05 2.24 -23.29
C LEU A 113 -2.54 1.93 -23.03
N ASP A 114 -2.97 0.72 -23.38
CA ASP A 114 -4.34 0.24 -23.16
C ASP A 114 -4.44 -0.46 -21.80
N ILE A 115 -4.48 0.34 -20.73
CA ILE A 115 -4.58 -0.11 -19.34
C ILE A 115 -5.94 0.29 -18.78
N THR A 116 -6.64 -0.66 -18.16
CA THR A 116 -7.88 -0.38 -17.45
C THR A 116 -7.59 0.11 -16.03
N TYR A 117 -7.95 1.36 -15.71
CA TYR A 117 -7.83 1.90 -14.36
C TYR A 117 -9.21 2.11 -13.72
N VAL A 118 -9.43 1.53 -12.53
CA VAL A 118 -10.67 1.60 -11.77
C VAL A 118 -10.44 2.40 -10.49
N CYS A 119 -11.18 3.51 -10.33
CA CYS A 119 -11.16 4.29 -9.09
C CYS A 119 -12.18 3.71 -8.11
N GLN A 120 -11.73 2.84 -7.22
CA GLN A 120 -12.59 2.10 -6.30
C GLN A 120 -11.80 1.65 -5.07
N ASP A 121 -12.47 1.54 -3.93
CA ASP A 121 -11.99 0.83 -2.77
C ASP A 121 -11.88 -0.67 -3.11
N TYR A 122 -10.67 -1.22 -3.07
CA TYR A 122 -10.41 -2.63 -3.41
C TYR A 122 -11.15 -3.61 -2.47
N LEU A 123 -11.53 -3.19 -1.26
CA LEU A 123 -12.38 -3.98 -0.37
C LEU A 123 -13.79 -4.22 -0.94
N LYS A 124 -14.19 -3.45 -1.95
CA LYS A 124 -15.50 -3.53 -2.62
C LYS A 124 -15.43 -4.10 -4.03
N MET A 125 -14.26 -4.60 -4.46
CA MET A 125 -14.16 -5.25 -5.77
C MET A 125 -14.93 -6.57 -5.77
N ASP A 126 -15.55 -6.90 -6.92
CA ASP A 126 -16.44 -8.05 -7.09
C ASP A 126 -16.14 -8.88 -8.35
N TYR A 127 -14.89 -8.85 -8.80
CA TYR A 127 -14.46 -9.69 -9.92
C TYR A 127 -14.54 -11.18 -9.57
N GLU A 128 -14.84 -11.99 -10.56
CA GLU A 128 -14.93 -13.46 -10.42
C GLU A 128 -14.26 -14.15 -11.61
N ASN A 129 -13.18 -14.92 -11.36
CA ASN A 129 -12.45 -15.71 -12.36
C ASN A 129 -11.97 -14.89 -13.59
N VAL A 130 -11.52 -13.66 -13.37
CA VAL A 130 -11.12 -12.73 -14.45
C VAL A 130 -9.62 -12.76 -14.69
N PHE A 131 -8.82 -12.72 -13.63
CA PHE A 131 -7.38 -12.49 -13.70
C PHE A 131 -6.59 -13.79 -13.61
N ALA A 132 -5.50 -13.87 -14.38
CA ALA A 132 -4.56 -14.97 -14.28
C ALA A 132 -3.54 -14.75 -13.17
N CYS A 133 -3.22 -13.49 -12.87
CA CYS A 133 -2.39 -13.14 -11.72
C CYS A 133 -2.81 -11.80 -11.10
N ALA A 134 -2.37 -11.57 -9.87
CA ALA A 134 -2.56 -10.33 -9.16
C ALA A 134 -1.29 -9.93 -8.42
N THR A 135 -1.08 -8.62 -8.26
CA THR A 135 -0.08 -8.02 -7.39
C THR A 135 -0.77 -7.19 -6.31
N PHE A 136 -0.33 -7.33 -5.06
CA PHE A 136 -0.72 -6.48 -3.94
C PHE A 136 0.54 -6.14 -3.17
N ILE A 137 1.27 -5.15 -3.66
CA ILE A 137 2.66 -4.86 -3.31
C ILE A 137 2.84 -3.48 -2.71
N TYR A 138 4.01 -3.23 -2.13
CA TYR A 138 4.38 -2.09 -1.32
C TYR A 138 3.81 -2.15 0.11
N CYS A 139 3.67 -3.38 0.65
CA CYS A 139 3.26 -3.68 2.03
C CYS A 139 1.87 -3.13 2.43
N ASP A 140 1.01 -2.78 1.48
CA ASP A 140 -0.31 -2.18 1.72
C ASP A 140 -1.26 -3.11 2.49
N PHE A 141 -1.05 -4.43 2.37
CA PHE A 141 -1.78 -5.44 3.13
C PHE A 141 -1.67 -5.22 4.65
N GLY A 142 -0.50 -4.86 5.14
CA GLY A 142 -0.24 -4.59 6.56
C GLY A 142 -0.96 -3.35 7.11
N ALA A 143 -1.37 -2.42 6.24
CA ALA A 143 -2.11 -1.22 6.65
C ALA A 143 -3.57 -1.52 7.04
N LEU A 144 -4.08 -2.68 6.67
CA LEU A 144 -5.46 -3.09 6.89
C LEU A 144 -5.67 -3.73 8.28
N SER A 145 -6.86 -3.55 8.83
CA SER A 145 -7.30 -4.33 10.00
C SER A 145 -7.42 -5.83 9.66
N PRO A 146 -7.34 -6.75 10.64
CA PRO A 146 -7.46 -8.18 10.38
C PRO A 146 -8.72 -8.56 9.60
N ALA A 147 -9.87 -7.94 9.91
CA ALA A 147 -11.12 -8.19 9.20
C ALA A 147 -11.03 -7.75 7.72
N ASN A 148 -10.42 -6.59 7.44
CA ASN A 148 -10.23 -6.11 6.08
C ASN A 148 -9.18 -6.93 5.31
N ARG A 149 -8.14 -7.43 5.99
CA ARG A 149 -7.16 -8.35 5.38
C ARG A 149 -7.83 -9.66 4.92
N GLY A 150 -8.65 -10.27 5.77
CA GLY A 150 -9.42 -11.43 5.36
C GLY A 150 -10.35 -11.16 4.18
N LEU A 151 -11.02 -10.00 4.18
CA LEU A 151 -11.92 -9.60 3.09
C LEU A 151 -11.16 -9.39 1.76
N ILE A 152 -10.03 -8.67 1.77
CA ILE A 152 -9.28 -8.43 0.53
C ILE A 152 -8.67 -9.72 -0.02
N LEU A 153 -8.16 -10.62 0.82
CA LEU A 153 -7.66 -11.91 0.36
C LEU A 153 -8.77 -12.73 -0.31
N GLN A 154 -9.97 -12.77 0.27
CA GLN A 154 -11.12 -13.45 -0.33
C GLN A 154 -11.54 -12.81 -1.66
N ASN A 155 -11.53 -11.48 -1.75
CA ASN A 155 -11.85 -10.77 -2.98
C ASN A 155 -10.82 -11.06 -4.08
N ILE A 156 -9.53 -11.05 -3.75
CA ILE A 156 -8.46 -11.40 -4.71
C ILE A 156 -8.59 -12.88 -5.12
N TYR A 157 -8.76 -13.79 -4.16
CA TYR A 157 -8.96 -15.23 -4.43
C TYR A 157 -10.10 -15.47 -5.43
N ARG A 158 -11.26 -14.86 -5.19
CA ARG A 158 -12.42 -14.96 -6.09
C ARG A 158 -12.14 -14.37 -7.47
N SER A 159 -11.38 -13.28 -7.55
CA SER A 159 -11.06 -12.60 -8.80
C SER A 159 -10.10 -13.37 -9.70
N LEU A 160 -9.27 -14.23 -9.11
CA LEU A 160 -8.32 -15.08 -9.81
C LEU A 160 -9.01 -16.27 -10.48
N LYS A 161 -8.51 -16.66 -11.64
CA LYS A 161 -8.81 -17.93 -12.31
C LYS A 161 -8.23 -19.09 -11.50
N GLU A 162 -8.68 -20.32 -11.82
CA GLU A 162 -8.03 -21.54 -11.31
C GLU A 162 -6.54 -21.51 -11.67
N ASP A 163 -5.68 -21.96 -10.75
CA ASP A 163 -4.22 -21.90 -10.82
C ASP A 163 -3.65 -20.47 -10.94
N GLY A 164 -4.50 -19.47 -10.70
CA GLY A 164 -4.11 -18.05 -10.71
C GLY A 164 -3.20 -17.71 -9.53
N LYS A 165 -2.28 -16.76 -9.73
CA LYS A 165 -1.25 -16.41 -8.74
C LYS A 165 -1.44 -15.02 -8.14
N LEU A 166 -1.08 -14.88 -6.88
CA LEU A 166 -0.99 -13.60 -6.16
C LEU A 166 0.44 -13.42 -5.64
N LEU A 167 1.08 -12.31 -6.02
CA LEU A 167 2.28 -11.81 -5.35
C LEU A 167 1.87 -10.75 -4.32
N LEU A 168 2.22 -11.01 -3.07
CA LEU A 168 1.91 -10.17 -1.91
C LEU A 168 3.20 -9.87 -1.14
N ASP A 169 3.42 -8.62 -0.70
CA ASP A 169 4.47 -8.32 0.27
C ASP A 169 3.94 -7.62 1.53
N VAL A 170 4.66 -7.83 2.62
CA VAL A 170 4.37 -7.25 3.94
C VAL A 170 5.67 -6.86 4.65
N PHE A 171 5.57 -5.98 5.64
CA PHE A 171 6.65 -5.75 6.57
C PHE A 171 6.86 -6.96 7.48
N SER A 172 8.12 -7.34 7.69
CA SER A 172 8.54 -8.40 8.61
C SER A 172 8.62 -7.90 10.06
N LEU A 173 8.88 -8.81 11.00
CA LEU A 173 9.13 -8.45 12.40
C LEU A 173 10.38 -7.59 12.59
N GLU A 174 11.36 -7.66 11.68
CA GLU A 174 12.54 -6.79 11.73
C GLU A 174 12.16 -5.31 11.61
N MET A 175 11.18 -4.99 10.75
CA MET A 175 10.62 -3.63 10.70
C MET A 175 9.97 -3.20 12.02
N PHE A 176 9.31 -4.12 12.74
CA PHE A 176 8.74 -3.81 14.05
C PHE A 176 9.83 -3.64 15.11
N HIS A 177 10.88 -4.43 15.09
CA HIS A 177 12.02 -4.32 16.02
C HIS A 177 12.72 -2.97 15.84
N ASP A 178 13.00 -2.59 14.61
CA ASP A 178 13.68 -1.34 14.25
C ASP A 178 12.82 -0.09 14.49
N PHE A 179 11.50 -0.22 14.49
CA PHE A 179 10.59 0.90 14.70
C PHE A 179 10.80 1.52 16.07
N GLN A 180 11.06 2.83 16.12
CA GLN A 180 11.30 3.55 17.38
C GLN A 180 10.09 4.39 17.75
N GLU A 181 9.62 4.27 18.99
CA GLU A 181 8.59 5.16 19.51
C GLU A 181 9.16 6.56 19.72
N ALA A 182 8.46 7.54 19.18
CA ALA A 182 8.89 8.95 19.25
C ALA A 182 7.68 9.88 19.19
N GLN A 183 7.87 11.09 19.72
CA GLN A 183 6.93 12.19 19.54
C GLN A 183 7.72 13.43 19.18
N THR A 184 7.30 14.10 18.13
CA THR A 184 7.93 15.34 17.64
C THR A 184 6.86 16.37 17.32
N TRP A 185 7.28 17.62 17.26
CA TRP A 185 6.42 18.70 16.80
C TRP A 185 7.19 19.67 15.90
N GLN A 186 6.48 20.32 15.00
CA GLN A 186 7.04 21.30 14.07
C GLN A 186 6.04 22.40 13.77
N VAL A 187 6.54 23.66 13.75
CA VAL A 187 5.77 24.78 13.22
C VAL A 187 6.05 24.93 11.72
N CYS A 188 5.02 24.76 10.92
CA CYS A 188 5.05 24.94 9.47
C CYS A 188 4.52 26.34 9.14
N ALA A 189 5.40 27.36 9.10
CA ALA A 189 4.99 28.76 8.94
C ALA A 189 4.43 29.05 7.54
N ASP A 190 4.98 28.39 6.51
CA ASP A 190 4.67 28.64 5.10
C ASP A 190 3.83 27.51 4.46
N GLY A 191 3.15 26.70 5.31
CA GLY A 191 2.45 25.52 4.87
C GLY A 191 3.38 24.31 4.69
N GLY A 192 2.95 23.32 3.91
CA GLY A 192 3.72 22.11 3.65
C GLY A 192 2.86 20.95 3.14
N PHE A 193 3.35 19.74 3.35
CA PHE A 193 2.68 18.53 2.90
C PHE A 193 1.25 18.36 3.46
N TRP A 194 1.07 18.67 4.75
CA TRP A 194 -0.17 18.38 5.49
C TRP A 194 -1.23 19.49 5.44
N SER A 195 -0.82 20.73 5.14
CA SER A 195 -1.73 21.87 5.01
C SER A 195 -1.09 22.97 4.16
N GLN A 196 -1.92 23.70 3.41
CA GLN A 196 -1.50 24.80 2.56
C GLN A 196 -1.02 26.01 3.37
N GLY A 197 -1.72 26.29 4.47
CA GLY A 197 -1.43 27.42 5.33
C GLY A 197 -0.58 27.07 6.53
N LYS A 198 -0.26 28.07 7.33
CA LYS A 198 0.45 27.91 8.60
C LYS A 198 -0.23 26.90 9.51
N HIS A 199 0.52 25.97 10.05
CA HIS A 199 0.00 24.94 10.97
C HIS A 199 1.08 24.46 11.93
N LEU A 200 0.65 23.85 13.03
CA LEU A 200 1.47 23.05 13.93
C LEU A 200 1.26 21.57 13.55
N LEU A 201 2.36 20.87 13.35
CA LEU A 201 2.38 19.44 13.13
C LEU A 201 2.88 18.73 14.38
N ILE A 202 2.14 17.72 14.84
CA ILE A 202 2.59 16.84 15.92
C ILE A 202 2.59 15.42 15.36
N SER A 203 3.76 14.80 15.32
CA SER A 203 3.95 13.44 14.87
C SER A 203 4.21 12.53 16.05
N GLY A 204 3.55 11.38 16.08
CA GLY A 204 3.74 10.35 17.08
C GLY A 204 3.92 8.99 16.43
N GLN A 205 4.90 8.23 16.91
CA GLN A 205 5.19 6.87 16.50
C GLN A 205 4.96 5.96 17.71
N TYR A 206 4.11 4.93 17.55
CA TYR A 206 3.68 4.07 18.64
C TYR A 206 3.71 2.60 18.24
N LYS A 207 4.11 1.74 19.19
CA LYS A 207 3.99 0.28 19.08
C LYS A 207 2.72 -0.19 19.80
N TYR A 208 2.01 -1.10 19.16
CA TYR A 208 0.83 -1.75 19.69
C TYR A 208 1.04 -3.26 19.82
N PRO A 209 0.20 -3.98 20.59
CA PRO A 209 0.18 -5.44 20.61
C PRO A 209 0.03 -6.02 19.20
N GLN A 210 0.40 -7.31 19.04
CA GLN A 210 0.30 -8.04 17.77
C GLN A 210 1.17 -7.45 16.66
N HIS A 211 2.30 -6.83 17.02
CA HIS A 211 3.29 -6.26 16.11
C HIS A 211 2.71 -5.17 15.18
N VAL A 212 1.77 -4.40 15.69
CA VAL A 212 1.19 -3.27 14.95
C VAL A 212 1.92 -1.99 15.33
N THR A 213 2.22 -1.16 14.34
CA THR A 213 2.77 0.19 14.51
C THR A 213 1.77 1.23 14.05
N LEU A 214 1.86 2.41 14.62
CA LEU A 214 1.11 3.58 14.23
C LEU A 214 2.05 4.75 14.00
N GLU A 215 1.99 5.34 12.83
CA GLU A 215 2.46 6.69 12.56
C GLU A 215 1.27 7.65 12.58
N LYS A 216 1.18 8.44 13.64
CA LYS A 216 0.09 9.38 13.83
C LYS A 216 0.55 10.79 13.56
N THR A 217 -0.14 11.49 12.69
CA THR A 217 0.07 12.90 12.42
C THR A 217 -1.15 13.70 12.88
N THR A 218 -0.94 14.66 13.78
CA THR A 218 -1.96 15.62 14.21
C THR A 218 -1.65 16.97 13.60
N ILE A 219 -2.57 17.49 12.80
CA ILE A 219 -2.49 18.75 12.08
C ILE A 219 -3.35 19.78 12.81
N ILE A 220 -2.73 20.83 13.33
CA ILE A 220 -3.42 21.88 14.08
C ILE A 220 -3.31 23.19 13.30
N THR A 221 -4.45 23.67 12.82
CA THR A 221 -4.61 24.99 12.17
C THR A 221 -5.40 25.93 13.10
N GLU A 222 -5.57 27.18 12.69
CA GLU A 222 -6.43 28.11 13.44
C GLU A 222 -7.89 27.62 13.50
N GLU A 223 -8.35 26.93 12.47
CA GLU A 223 -9.75 26.52 12.30
C GLU A 223 -10.04 25.09 12.79
N SER A 224 -9.05 24.19 12.77
CA SER A 224 -9.29 22.77 12.98
C SER A 224 -8.12 22.03 13.63
N ILE A 225 -8.45 20.89 14.25
CA ILE A 225 -7.50 19.85 14.64
C ILE A 225 -7.94 18.57 13.92
N ARG A 226 -7.05 17.97 13.12
CA ARG A 226 -7.33 16.75 12.36
C ARG A 226 -6.21 15.74 12.57
N THR A 227 -6.52 14.46 12.53
CA THR A 227 -5.55 13.37 12.66
C THR A 227 -5.49 12.53 11.40
N CYS A 228 -4.29 12.10 11.07
CA CYS A 228 -4.02 11.04 10.12
C CYS A 228 -3.32 9.90 10.85
N ASN A 229 -3.83 8.69 10.76
CA ASN A 229 -3.31 7.48 11.37
C ASN A 229 -2.88 6.52 10.25
N ILE A 230 -1.59 6.22 10.18
CA ILE A 230 -1.03 5.23 9.25
C ILE A 230 -0.66 4.01 10.09
N TRP A 231 -1.44 2.98 9.94
CA TRP A 231 -1.25 1.71 10.62
C TRP A 231 -0.41 0.77 9.78
N ASN A 232 0.43 -0.04 10.41
CA ASN A 232 1.11 -1.15 9.78
C ASN A 232 1.18 -2.34 10.73
N THR A 233 0.77 -3.51 10.25
CA THR A 233 1.03 -4.79 10.89
C THR A 233 2.33 -5.33 10.32
N CYS A 234 3.25 -5.74 11.19
CA CYS A 234 4.44 -6.48 10.82
C CYS A 234 4.21 -7.97 11.09
N PHE A 235 4.64 -8.82 10.17
CA PHE A 235 4.32 -10.25 10.19
C PHE A 235 5.54 -11.11 10.50
N SER A 236 5.32 -12.17 11.27
CA SER A 236 6.14 -13.36 11.14
C SER A 236 5.71 -14.15 9.90
N LEU A 237 6.58 -15.01 9.38
CA LEU A 237 6.19 -15.89 8.28
C LEU A 237 4.99 -16.77 8.65
N GLU A 238 4.95 -17.26 9.90
CA GLU A 238 3.87 -18.09 10.41
C GLU A 238 2.52 -17.35 10.40
N SER A 239 2.47 -16.12 10.96
CA SER A 239 1.24 -15.33 11.00
C SER A 239 0.75 -14.92 9.62
N LEU A 240 1.65 -14.66 8.67
CA LEU A 240 1.28 -14.38 7.28
C LEU A 240 0.69 -15.63 6.61
N LEU A 241 1.34 -16.80 6.80
CA LEU A 241 0.87 -18.06 6.23
C LEU A 241 -0.52 -18.46 6.76
N GLU A 242 -0.78 -18.24 8.05
CA GLU A 242 -2.11 -18.49 8.63
C GLU A 242 -3.19 -17.67 7.93
N GLU A 243 -2.98 -16.36 7.73
CA GLU A 243 -3.98 -15.49 7.09
C GLU A 243 -4.23 -15.87 5.62
N VAL A 244 -3.20 -16.16 4.83
CA VAL A 244 -3.36 -16.49 3.42
C VAL A 244 -3.97 -17.88 3.21
N GLN A 245 -3.65 -18.85 4.08
CA GLN A 245 -4.22 -20.19 4.06
C GLN A 245 -5.71 -20.18 4.44
N LEU A 246 -6.11 -19.35 5.42
CA LEU A 246 -7.52 -19.16 5.79
C LEU A 246 -8.36 -18.61 4.62
N ALA A 247 -7.75 -17.85 3.73
CA ALA A 247 -8.41 -17.36 2.51
C ALA A 247 -8.44 -18.39 1.37
N GLY A 248 -7.79 -19.55 1.52
CA GLY A 248 -7.76 -20.65 0.56
C GLY A 248 -6.49 -20.71 -0.30
N PHE A 249 -5.58 -19.75 -0.19
CA PHE A 249 -4.34 -19.76 -0.96
C PHE A 249 -3.37 -20.85 -0.50
N LYS A 250 -2.62 -21.38 -1.46
CA LYS A 250 -1.45 -22.22 -1.23
C LYS A 250 -0.18 -21.40 -1.41
N LYS A 251 0.82 -21.60 -0.55
CA LYS A 251 2.14 -20.99 -0.73
C LYS A 251 2.88 -21.71 -1.85
N VAL A 252 3.40 -20.95 -2.80
CA VAL A 252 4.29 -21.43 -3.85
C VAL A 252 5.75 -21.15 -3.49
N GLU A 253 6.09 -19.90 -3.21
CA GLU A 253 7.48 -19.50 -2.98
C GLU A 253 7.58 -18.29 -2.04
N LEU A 254 8.77 -18.08 -1.45
CA LEU A 254 9.04 -17.05 -0.44
C LEU A 254 10.30 -16.27 -0.82
N PHE A 255 10.21 -14.93 -0.71
CA PHE A 255 11.28 -13.99 -1.04
C PHE A 255 11.40 -12.90 0.02
N GLY A 256 12.54 -12.22 0.04
CA GLY A 256 12.80 -11.08 0.93
C GLY A 256 12.15 -9.79 0.45
N ASP A 257 11.92 -9.65 -0.86
CA ASP A 257 11.25 -8.51 -1.47
C ASP A 257 10.62 -8.88 -2.84
N VAL A 258 9.95 -7.91 -3.46
CA VAL A 258 9.29 -8.08 -4.76
C VAL A 258 10.23 -7.86 -5.96
N ALA A 259 11.54 -7.80 -5.74
CA ALA A 259 12.58 -7.82 -6.78
C ALA A 259 13.36 -9.15 -6.79
N GLY A 260 12.90 -10.15 -6.02
CA GLY A 260 13.44 -11.50 -6.02
C GLY A 260 14.59 -11.75 -5.05
N GLN A 261 14.84 -10.85 -4.11
CA GLN A 261 15.83 -11.10 -3.08
C GLN A 261 15.44 -12.35 -2.26
N SER A 262 16.42 -13.21 -1.96
CA SER A 262 16.16 -14.37 -1.10
C SER A 262 15.71 -13.94 0.30
N TYR A 263 14.69 -14.61 0.83
CA TYR A 263 14.23 -14.38 2.19
C TYR A 263 15.25 -14.89 3.20
N THR A 264 15.55 -14.06 4.19
CA THR A 264 16.38 -14.40 5.36
C THR A 264 15.68 -13.92 6.63
N ALA A 265 16.16 -14.36 7.80
CA ALA A 265 15.61 -13.89 9.08
C ALA A 265 15.72 -12.36 9.27
N ASP A 266 16.74 -11.73 8.66
CA ASP A 266 16.97 -10.28 8.73
C ASP A 266 16.23 -9.48 7.61
N SER A 267 15.43 -10.15 6.78
CA SER A 267 14.67 -9.47 5.72
C SER A 267 13.66 -8.53 6.33
N ARG A 268 13.65 -7.27 5.90
CA ARG A 268 12.72 -6.24 6.40
C ARG A 268 11.31 -6.37 5.83
N THR A 269 11.18 -7.10 4.72
CA THR A 269 9.91 -7.45 4.09
C THR A 269 9.85 -8.96 3.86
N ILE A 270 8.63 -9.46 3.72
CA ILE A 270 8.33 -10.82 3.29
C ILE A 270 7.50 -10.68 2.02
N ALA A 271 8.04 -11.15 0.91
CA ALA A 271 7.26 -11.29 -0.32
C ALA A 271 6.92 -12.77 -0.53
N ILE A 272 5.65 -13.04 -0.84
CA ILE A 272 5.14 -14.40 -0.97
C ILE A 272 4.37 -14.54 -2.28
N LEU A 273 4.72 -15.57 -3.04
CA LEU A 273 3.97 -16.01 -4.21
C LEU A 273 2.96 -17.07 -3.75
N LEU A 274 1.71 -16.84 -4.05
CA LEU A 274 0.56 -17.65 -3.66
C LEU A 274 -0.15 -18.17 -4.90
N GLU A 275 -0.80 -19.33 -4.78
CA GLU A 275 -1.64 -19.93 -5.82
C GLU A 275 -3.05 -20.22 -5.28
N LYS A 276 -4.03 -19.96 -6.12
CA LYS A 276 -5.43 -20.27 -5.85
C LYS A 276 -5.71 -21.76 -5.80
#